data_6c773d166337b34f7b8ca91476f0f2b2
#
_entry.id   6c773d166337b34f7b8ca91476f0f2b2
#
_cell.length_a   1.000
_cell.length_b   1.000
_cell.length_c   1.000
_cell.angle_alpha   90.00
_cell.angle_beta   90.00
_cell.angle_gamma   90.00
#
_symmetry.space_group_name_H-M   'P 1'
#
loop_
_entity.id
_entity.type
_entity.pdbx_description
1 polymer ?
#
loop_
_entity_poly.entity_id
_entity_poly.type
_entity_poly.pdbx_seq_one_letter_code
_entity_poly.pdbx_strand_id
1 'polypeptide(L)'
;MTEPDVLLSPFKFIRYRCSQPVTAIAAIAARKERNFVKQINVGIIGTGWCGGIRAETSAIHPLVKSLHLAETRPERLAEVAKMTGAQTATADYQEIIRNDAIDAVMISATPEALHYPMARDALASGKHVFLEKPIAIELHEADELIAIARKNNVKFTIGYSQRFNPKFAYVHKCATDGTLGRPVSALVSRHIGRGLGKKITGRSKLSPAAMEATHDLDFILWCLLPAKPIRVYSQVNYGAMKAASGADVPDTQYITVTMDSGVSFVICAGWSLPPAYPNFSMTWIEFIGTEGALIIDDTHRDTLLTTMQKGIVHPMSTMPGEQVNHTYAGPMASETVHFIEAVACDRPVLVKPEEARQVMEVYIAADLSAERNEPVSLPLPESRHAALAAGGAR
;
A
#
# COMPACT_ATOMS: atom_id res chain seq x y z
N MET A 1 -4.58 -61.09 0.50
CA MET A 1 -5.16 -59.73 0.35
C MET A 1 -5.07 -59.08 1.73
N THR A 2 -4.03 -58.33 1.95
CA THR A 2 -3.70 -57.64 3.20
C THR A 2 -3.97 -56.19 3.01
N GLU A 3 -4.83 -55.65 3.87
CA GLU A 3 -5.14 -54.21 3.93
C GLU A 3 -3.89 -53.37 4.30
N PRO A 4 -3.75 -52.15 3.78
CA PRO A 4 -2.67 -51.27 4.23
C PRO A 4 -3.10 -50.48 5.47
N ASP A 5 -2.30 -50.55 6.52
CA ASP A 5 -2.38 -49.78 7.73
C ASP A 5 -2.27 -48.27 7.45
N VAL A 6 -3.32 -47.52 7.79
CA VAL A 6 -3.29 -46.05 7.84
C VAL A 6 -2.70 -45.65 9.18
N LEU A 7 -1.42 -45.35 9.18
CA LEU A 7 -0.72 -44.76 10.35
C LEU A 7 -1.21 -43.31 10.59
N LEU A 8 -2.10 -43.14 11.54
CA LEU A 8 -2.41 -41.82 12.15
C LEU A 8 -1.21 -41.39 13.00
N SER A 9 -0.49 -40.39 12.54
CA SER A 9 0.60 -39.77 13.29
C SER A 9 0.04 -38.95 14.46
N PRO A 10 0.52 -39.15 15.72
CA PRO A 10 0.06 -38.36 16.85
C PRO A 10 0.67 -36.96 16.81
N PHE A 11 -0.18 -35.97 16.93
CA PHE A 11 0.25 -34.57 17.14
C PHE A 11 1.15 -34.48 18.35
N LYS A 12 2.46 -34.25 18.15
CA LYS A 12 3.39 -33.87 19.22
C LYS A 12 3.19 -32.38 19.54
N PHE A 13 2.56 -32.12 20.66
CA PHE A 13 2.63 -30.77 21.27
C PHE A 13 4.08 -30.47 21.64
N ILE A 14 4.71 -29.57 20.87
CA ILE A 14 6.03 -29.04 21.24
C ILE A 14 5.82 -28.05 22.39
N ARG A 15 6.10 -28.48 23.61
CA ARG A 15 6.23 -27.56 24.76
C ARG A 15 7.53 -26.79 24.60
N TYR A 16 7.43 -25.53 24.23
CA TYR A 16 8.56 -24.60 24.32
C TYR A 16 8.92 -24.42 25.83
N ARG A 17 10.02 -25.02 26.24
CA ARG A 17 10.67 -24.64 27.50
C ARG A 17 11.37 -23.31 27.26
N CYS A 18 10.82 -22.23 27.79
CA CYS A 18 11.50 -20.93 27.83
C CYS A 18 12.62 -21.02 28.88
N SER A 19 13.84 -21.33 28.44
CA SER A 19 15.06 -21.21 29.25
C SER A 19 15.77 -19.90 28.86
N GLN A 20 15.21 -18.78 29.29
CA GLN A 20 15.91 -17.49 29.30
C GLN A 20 16.38 -17.21 30.75
N PRO A 21 17.63 -16.78 30.94
CA PRO A 21 18.13 -16.48 32.28
C PRO A 21 17.39 -15.27 32.89
N VAL A 22 17.20 -15.32 34.20
CA VAL A 22 16.47 -14.35 35.03
C VAL A 22 16.95 -12.88 34.83
N THR A 23 18.14 -12.68 34.30
CA THR A 23 18.71 -11.38 33.95
C THR A 23 17.97 -10.66 32.81
N ALA A 24 17.27 -11.40 31.92
CA ALA A 24 16.47 -10.77 30.86
C ALA A 24 15.16 -10.16 31.40
N ILE A 25 14.59 -10.72 32.45
CA ILE A 25 13.37 -10.21 33.09
C ILE A 25 13.64 -8.89 33.82
N ALA A 26 14.82 -8.74 34.43
CA ALA A 26 15.24 -7.49 35.06
C ALA A 26 15.48 -6.36 34.05
N ALA A 27 16.00 -6.67 32.83
CA ALA A 27 16.17 -5.71 31.76
C ALA A 27 14.83 -5.27 31.14
N ILE A 28 13.81 -6.13 31.12
CA ILE A 28 12.45 -5.80 30.69
C ILE A 28 11.74 -4.95 31.75
N ALA A 29 12.00 -5.18 33.03
CA ALA A 29 11.44 -4.39 34.13
C ALA A 29 12.06 -2.98 34.23
N ALA A 30 13.35 -2.80 33.91
CA ALA A 30 14.01 -1.49 33.87
C ALA A 30 13.56 -0.59 32.71
N ARG A 31 12.88 -1.12 31.70
CA ARG A 31 12.32 -0.39 30.54
C ARG A 31 10.87 0.06 30.74
N LYS A 32 10.33 -0.04 31.95
CA LYS A 32 9.07 0.58 32.35
C LYS A 32 9.28 2.02 32.84
N GLU A 33 9.93 2.86 32.06
CA GLU A 33 9.45 4.23 31.98
C GLU A 33 8.03 4.12 31.45
N ARG A 34 7.05 4.54 32.24
CA ARG A 34 5.67 4.68 31.81
C ARG A 34 5.70 5.76 30.74
N ASN A 35 5.89 5.37 29.48
CA ASN A 35 5.56 6.23 28.36
C ASN A 35 4.08 6.55 28.54
N PHE A 36 3.78 7.75 29.00
CA PHE A 36 2.42 8.27 28.98
C PHE A 36 1.98 8.21 27.54
N VAL A 37 1.09 7.29 27.25
CA VAL A 37 0.50 7.16 25.92
C VAL A 37 -0.31 8.43 25.70
N LYS A 38 0.19 9.30 24.84
CA LYS A 38 -0.46 10.57 24.53
C LYS A 38 -1.60 10.33 23.55
N GLN A 39 -2.83 10.73 23.90
CA GLN A 39 -3.88 10.86 22.88
C GLN A 39 -3.52 11.99 21.91
N ILE A 40 -3.83 11.78 20.63
CA ILE A 40 -3.53 12.70 19.53
C ILE A 40 -4.80 13.24 18.89
N ASN A 41 -4.71 14.44 18.32
CA ASN A 41 -5.74 15.03 17.49
C ASN A 41 -5.40 14.75 16.02
N VAL A 42 -6.35 14.20 15.27
CA VAL A 42 -6.15 13.72 13.92
C VAL A 42 -6.97 14.49 12.92
N GLY A 43 -6.35 14.96 11.84
CA GLY A 43 -6.99 15.54 10.67
C GLY A 43 -7.07 14.54 9.53
N ILE A 44 -8.23 14.45 8.85
CA ILE A 44 -8.38 13.68 7.61
C ILE A 44 -8.68 14.65 6.47
N ILE A 45 -7.86 14.62 5.42
CA ILE A 45 -8.05 15.43 4.22
C ILE A 45 -8.44 14.52 3.06
N GLY A 46 -9.65 14.73 2.53
CA GLY A 46 -10.29 13.85 1.55
C GLY A 46 -10.96 12.66 2.23
N THR A 47 -12.29 12.63 2.23
CA THR A 47 -13.12 11.58 2.86
C THR A 47 -13.80 10.68 1.83
N GLY A 48 -13.14 10.44 0.68
CA GLY A 48 -13.55 9.46 -0.32
C GLY A 48 -13.61 8.05 0.27
N TRP A 49 -13.45 7.03 -0.56
CA TRP A 49 -13.48 5.64 -0.08
C TRP A 49 -12.36 5.36 0.94
N CYS A 50 -11.10 5.64 0.59
CA CYS A 50 -9.96 5.43 1.50
C CYS A 50 -10.04 6.31 2.74
N GLY A 51 -10.24 7.62 2.57
CA GLY A 51 -10.30 8.56 3.69
C GLY A 51 -11.50 8.35 4.60
N GLY A 52 -12.63 7.82 4.08
CA GLY A 52 -13.78 7.41 4.89
C GLY A 52 -13.41 6.27 5.84
N ILE A 53 -12.77 5.21 5.35
CA ILE A 53 -12.28 4.09 6.17
C ILE A 53 -11.34 4.61 7.27
N ARG A 54 -10.42 5.52 6.93
CA ARG A 54 -9.47 6.12 7.89
C ARG A 54 -10.20 6.97 8.93
N ALA A 55 -11.19 7.76 8.53
CA ALA A 55 -11.97 8.60 9.43
C ALA A 55 -12.77 7.74 10.43
N GLU A 56 -13.48 6.72 9.96
CA GLU A 56 -14.26 5.83 10.81
C GLU A 56 -13.37 5.00 11.75
N THR A 57 -12.24 4.47 11.24
CA THR A 57 -11.25 3.77 12.07
C THR A 57 -10.65 4.68 13.14
N SER A 58 -10.34 5.93 12.79
CA SER A 58 -9.79 6.91 13.73
C SER A 58 -10.81 7.31 14.80
N ALA A 59 -12.08 7.46 14.44
CA ALA A 59 -13.14 7.90 15.34
C ALA A 59 -13.37 6.97 16.53
N ILE A 60 -13.14 5.66 16.36
CA ILE A 60 -13.32 4.66 17.42
C ILE A 60 -12.02 4.30 18.13
N HIS A 61 -10.88 4.86 17.69
CA HIS A 61 -9.57 4.48 18.24
C HIS A 61 -9.30 5.20 19.57
N PRO A 62 -8.95 4.51 20.66
CA PRO A 62 -8.83 5.10 22.01
C PRO A 62 -7.68 6.12 22.14
N LEU A 63 -6.70 6.11 21.23
CA LEU A 63 -5.60 7.07 21.19
C LEU A 63 -5.92 8.35 20.40
N VAL A 64 -7.09 8.43 19.76
CA VAL A 64 -7.57 9.65 19.10
C VAL A 64 -8.43 10.44 20.08
N LYS A 65 -7.99 11.65 20.40
CA LYS A 65 -8.69 12.57 21.28
C LYS A 65 -9.78 13.33 20.54
N SER A 66 -9.46 13.79 19.33
CA SER A 66 -10.41 14.50 18.45
C SER A 66 -10.12 14.19 16.99
N LEU A 67 -11.17 14.21 16.19
CA LEU A 67 -11.14 14.01 14.74
C LEU A 67 -11.61 15.28 14.04
N HIS A 68 -10.88 15.68 13.00
CA HIS A 68 -11.12 16.86 12.18
C HIS A 68 -11.15 16.46 10.71
N LEU A 69 -12.13 16.93 9.93
CA LEU A 69 -12.33 16.50 8.55
C LEU A 69 -12.23 17.68 7.57
N ALA A 70 -11.58 17.45 6.43
CA ALA A 70 -11.66 18.33 5.27
C ALA A 70 -12.08 17.53 4.02
N GLU A 71 -13.16 17.99 3.37
CA GLU A 71 -13.70 17.38 2.14
C GLU A 71 -14.42 18.46 1.33
N THR A 72 -14.15 18.54 0.05
CA THR A 72 -14.73 19.55 -0.84
C THR A 72 -16.17 19.27 -1.25
N ARG A 73 -16.63 18.02 -1.16
CA ARG A 73 -18.02 17.61 -1.46
C ARG A 73 -18.90 17.75 -0.22
N PRO A 74 -19.83 18.72 -0.17
CA PRO A 74 -20.58 19.04 1.05
C PRO A 74 -21.38 17.85 1.62
N GLU A 75 -22.04 17.08 0.74
CA GLU A 75 -22.85 15.93 1.13
C GLU A 75 -21.99 14.84 1.77
N ARG A 76 -20.82 14.54 1.17
CA ARG A 76 -19.88 13.56 1.70
C ARG A 76 -19.26 14.00 3.01
N LEU A 77 -18.93 15.29 3.13
CA LEU A 77 -18.43 15.88 4.37
C LEU A 77 -19.46 15.73 5.50
N ALA A 78 -20.73 16.10 5.25
CA ALA A 78 -21.80 15.99 6.23
C ALA A 78 -22.06 14.52 6.65
N GLU A 79 -22.05 13.59 5.69
CA GLU A 79 -22.22 12.17 5.94
C GLU A 79 -21.13 11.64 6.88
N VAL A 80 -19.85 11.84 6.54
CA VAL A 80 -18.72 11.31 7.32
C VAL A 80 -18.61 12.01 8.67
N ALA A 81 -18.87 13.32 8.74
CA ALA A 81 -18.87 14.04 10.00
C ALA A 81 -19.93 13.50 10.97
N LYS A 82 -21.14 13.19 10.47
CA LYS A 82 -22.21 12.58 11.27
C LYS A 82 -21.85 11.18 11.73
N MET A 83 -21.26 10.35 10.84
CA MET A 83 -20.89 8.97 11.18
C MET A 83 -19.78 8.90 12.23
N THR A 84 -18.81 9.83 12.15
CA THR A 84 -17.61 9.81 12.99
C THR A 84 -17.70 10.66 14.25
N GLY A 85 -18.68 11.56 14.34
CA GLY A 85 -18.74 12.55 15.41
C GLY A 85 -17.58 13.54 15.39
N ALA A 86 -17.04 13.85 14.20
CA ALA A 86 -15.90 14.74 14.05
C ALA A 86 -16.12 16.09 14.74
N GLN A 87 -15.07 16.60 15.40
CA GLN A 87 -15.11 17.87 16.15
C GLN A 87 -15.23 19.07 15.22
N THR A 88 -14.58 19.02 14.05
CA THR A 88 -14.70 20.02 13.00
C THR A 88 -14.82 19.37 11.62
N ALA A 89 -15.53 20.03 10.72
CA ALA A 89 -15.72 19.61 9.34
C ALA A 89 -15.67 20.86 8.45
N THR A 90 -14.78 20.89 7.47
CA THR A 90 -14.52 22.06 6.61
C THR A 90 -14.34 21.64 5.13
N ALA A 91 -14.58 22.57 4.22
CA ALA A 91 -14.23 22.41 2.81
C ALA A 91 -12.77 22.80 2.50
N ASP A 92 -12.12 23.56 3.37
CA ASP A 92 -10.75 24.07 3.20
C ASP A 92 -9.75 23.25 4.03
N TYR A 93 -8.94 22.42 3.37
CA TYR A 93 -7.91 21.64 4.05
C TYR A 93 -6.87 22.50 4.79
N GLN A 94 -6.69 23.74 4.39
CA GLN A 94 -5.78 24.66 5.04
C GLN A 94 -6.20 24.98 6.49
N GLU A 95 -7.49 24.88 6.82
CA GLU A 95 -7.94 25.01 8.20
C GLU A 95 -7.43 23.85 9.07
N ILE A 96 -7.35 22.63 8.52
CA ILE A 96 -6.71 21.49 9.19
C ILE A 96 -5.23 21.74 9.40
N ILE A 97 -4.54 22.23 8.37
CA ILE A 97 -3.08 22.48 8.43
C ILE A 97 -2.75 23.59 9.45
N ARG A 98 -3.51 24.67 9.46
CA ARG A 98 -3.28 25.84 10.35
C ARG A 98 -3.71 25.62 11.79
N ASN A 99 -4.41 24.53 12.08
CA ASN A 99 -4.83 24.21 13.45
C ASN A 99 -3.66 23.58 14.24
N ASP A 100 -3.05 24.35 15.12
CA ASP A 100 -1.92 23.90 15.94
C ASP A 100 -2.28 22.76 16.92
N ALA A 101 -3.56 22.58 17.22
CA ALA A 101 -3.99 21.49 18.09
C ALA A 101 -3.92 20.10 17.39
N ILE A 102 -3.86 20.04 16.05
CA ILE A 102 -3.79 18.80 15.29
C ILE A 102 -2.36 18.29 15.26
N ASP A 103 -2.14 17.07 15.77
CA ASP A 103 -0.84 16.42 15.85
C ASP A 103 -0.48 15.69 14.53
N ALA A 104 -1.47 15.07 13.89
CA ALA A 104 -1.27 14.21 12.72
C ALA A 104 -2.35 14.41 11.66
N VAL A 105 -1.96 14.28 10.38
CA VAL A 105 -2.86 14.41 9.23
C VAL A 105 -2.76 13.18 8.35
N MET A 106 -3.92 12.65 7.92
CA MET A 106 -4.00 11.60 6.90
C MET A 106 -4.61 12.18 5.63
N ILE A 107 -3.88 12.10 4.53
CA ILE A 107 -4.24 12.69 3.25
C ILE A 107 -4.65 11.59 2.27
N SER A 108 -5.92 11.64 1.83
CA SER A 108 -6.52 10.69 0.87
C SER A 108 -7.26 11.44 -0.24
N ALA A 109 -6.73 12.59 -0.63
CA ALA A 109 -7.30 13.46 -1.65
C ALA A 109 -7.06 12.93 -3.07
N THR A 110 -7.98 13.23 -3.98
CA THR A 110 -7.85 12.97 -5.42
C THR A 110 -8.20 14.23 -6.20
N PRO A 111 -7.57 14.49 -7.36
CA PRO A 111 -6.56 13.68 -8.05
C PRO A 111 -5.21 13.63 -7.32
N GLU A 112 -4.40 12.64 -7.66
CA GLU A 112 -3.11 12.31 -7.02
C GLU A 112 -2.09 13.48 -7.06
N ALA A 113 -2.22 14.40 -8.01
CA ALA A 113 -1.42 15.63 -8.07
C ALA A 113 -1.59 16.56 -6.84
N LEU A 114 -2.65 16.36 -6.04
CA LEU A 114 -2.87 17.10 -4.80
C LEU A 114 -2.03 16.57 -3.63
N HIS A 115 -1.45 15.38 -3.76
CA HIS A 115 -0.68 14.74 -2.69
C HIS A 115 0.51 15.60 -2.27
N TYR A 116 1.34 16.02 -3.23
CA TYR A 116 2.52 16.81 -2.95
C TYR A 116 2.23 18.14 -2.23
N PRO A 117 1.40 19.06 -2.77
CA PRO A 117 1.18 20.35 -2.09
C PRO A 117 0.56 20.19 -0.69
N MET A 118 -0.39 19.26 -0.50
CA MET A 118 -1.03 19.04 0.79
C MET A 118 -0.07 18.43 1.81
N ALA A 119 0.73 17.42 1.40
CA ALA A 119 1.73 16.81 2.27
C ALA A 119 2.85 17.77 2.63
N ARG A 120 3.33 18.57 1.66
CA ARG A 120 4.34 19.59 1.89
C ARG A 120 3.88 20.60 2.95
N ASP A 121 2.67 21.13 2.81
CA ASP A 121 2.12 22.11 3.76
C ASP A 121 1.98 21.50 5.17
N ALA A 122 1.48 20.24 5.27
CA ALA A 122 1.34 19.55 6.54
C ALA A 122 2.69 19.25 7.21
N LEU A 123 3.66 18.72 6.46
CA LEU A 123 5.00 18.42 6.96
C LEU A 123 5.74 19.71 7.38
N ALA A 124 5.61 20.79 6.58
CA ALA A 124 6.21 22.09 6.88
C ALA A 124 5.63 22.72 8.15
N SER A 125 4.36 22.47 8.45
CA SER A 125 3.69 22.89 9.69
C SER A 125 3.99 21.98 10.89
N GLY A 126 4.93 21.05 10.77
CA GLY A 126 5.35 20.18 11.87
C GLY A 126 4.36 19.07 12.22
N LYS A 127 3.43 18.73 11.33
CA LYS A 127 2.47 17.65 11.57
C LYS A 127 3.04 16.31 11.09
N HIS A 128 2.72 15.24 11.82
CA HIS A 128 2.94 13.87 11.34
C HIS A 128 2.00 13.60 10.17
N VAL A 129 2.51 12.95 9.09
CA VAL A 129 1.72 12.76 7.87
C VAL A 129 1.64 11.29 7.46
N PHE A 130 0.42 10.83 7.24
CA PHE A 130 0.09 9.67 6.44
C PHE A 130 -0.41 10.16 5.08
N LEU A 131 0.18 9.67 4.00
CA LEU A 131 -0.19 10.06 2.64
C LEU A 131 -0.59 8.83 1.82
N GLU A 132 -1.73 8.89 1.13
CA GLU A 132 -2.08 7.87 0.13
C GLU A 132 -1.04 7.79 -0.99
N LYS A 133 -0.91 6.58 -1.55
CA LYS A 133 -0.06 6.37 -2.73
C LYS A 133 -0.68 7.02 -3.99
N PRO A 134 0.13 7.47 -4.92
CA PRO A 134 1.60 7.59 -4.88
C PRO A 134 2.07 8.73 -3.97
N ILE A 135 3.33 8.64 -3.51
CA ILE A 135 3.93 9.68 -2.65
C ILE A 135 3.93 11.06 -3.31
N ALA A 136 4.12 11.11 -4.62
CA ALA A 136 4.13 12.31 -5.47
C ALA A 136 3.92 11.92 -6.94
N ILE A 137 3.93 12.89 -7.84
CA ILE A 137 3.92 12.67 -9.30
C ILE A 137 5.35 12.74 -9.88
N GLU A 138 6.20 13.60 -9.32
CA GLU A 138 7.59 13.78 -9.74
C GLU A 138 8.57 13.34 -8.64
N LEU A 139 9.73 12.77 -9.02
CA LEU A 139 10.72 12.27 -8.04
C LEU A 139 11.24 13.35 -7.11
N HIS A 140 11.49 14.56 -7.64
CA HIS A 140 11.98 15.68 -6.83
C HIS A 140 10.95 16.13 -5.77
N GLU A 141 9.65 16.01 -6.05
CA GLU A 141 8.60 16.27 -5.08
C GLU A 141 8.65 15.27 -3.91
N ALA A 142 8.86 13.98 -4.22
CA ALA A 142 9.04 12.95 -3.19
C ALA A 142 10.29 13.20 -2.34
N ASP A 143 11.40 13.57 -2.98
CA ASP A 143 12.66 13.89 -2.30
C ASP A 143 12.52 15.12 -1.39
N GLU A 144 11.79 16.15 -1.83
CA GLU A 144 11.48 17.34 -1.02
C GLU A 144 10.61 16.99 0.21
N LEU A 145 9.53 16.20 0.03
CA LEU A 145 8.68 15.77 1.15
C LEU A 145 9.49 15.01 2.21
N ILE A 146 10.36 14.10 1.77
CA ILE A 146 11.25 13.34 2.67
C ILE A 146 12.19 14.28 3.43
N ALA A 147 12.78 15.26 2.74
CA ALA A 147 13.67 16.23 3.34
C ALA A 147 12.96 17.09 4.39
N ILE A 148 11.75 17.58 4.10
CA ILE A 148 10.93 18.36 5.05
C ILE A 148 10.58 17.52 6.28
N ALA A 149 10.14 16.27 6.09
CA ALA A 149 9.79 15.40 7.20
C ALA A 149 10.99 15.16 8.15
N ARG A 150 12.17 14.90 7.58
CA ARG A 150 13.42 14.74 8.34
C ARG A 150 13.81 16.03 9.09
N LYS A 151 13.77 17.16 8.40
CA LYS A 151 14.11 18.47 8.98
C LYS A 151 13.24 18.82 10.18
N ASN A 152 11.93 18.51 10.09
CA ASN A 152 10.97 18.84 11.14
C ASN A 152 10.81 17.70 12.16
N ASN A 153 11.57 16.60 12.01
CA ASN A 153 11.52 15.42 12.89
C ASN A 153 10.09 14.89 13.07
N VAL A 154 9.32 14.83 11.99
CA VAL A 154 7.95 14.29 11.98
C VAL A 154 7.89 12.95 11.28
N LYS A 155 6.94 12.12 11.69
CA LYS A 155 6.69 10.83 11.04
C LYS A 155 5.99 11.07 9.71
N PHE A 156 6.50 10.42 8.68
CA PHE A 156 5.94 10.44 7.34
C PHE A 156 5.86 9.01 6.80
N THR A 157 4.68 8.60 6.35
CA THR A 157 4.43 7.24 5.83
C THR A 157 3.47 7.28 4.65
N ILE A 158 3.55 6.26 3.80
CA ILE A 158 2.78 6.16 2.57
C ILE A 158 1.83 4.96 2.64
N GLY A 159 0.65 5.08 2.05
CA GLY A 159 -0.45 4.12 2.08
C GLY A 159 -0.20 2.85 1.25
N TYR A 160 0.77 2.03 1.63
CA TYR A 160 0.98 0.70 1.08
C TYR A 160 0.36 -0.35 2.00
N SER A 161 -0.96 -0.41 1.98
CA SER A 161 -1.78 -1.23 2.88
C SER A 161 -1.48 -2.73 2.83
N GLN A 162 -0.91 -3.24 1.72
CA GLN A 162 -0.58 -4.66 1.59
C GLN A 162 0.41 -5.14 2.67
N ARG A 163 1.30 -4.29 3.17
CA ARG A 163 2.21 -4.64 4.27
C ARG A 163 1.47 -4.97 5.58
N PHE A 164 0.21 -4.55 5.70
CA PHE A 164 -0.68 -4.80 6.84
C PHE A 164 -1.64 -5.97 6.61
N ASN A 165 -1.56 -6.63 5.46
CA ASN A 165 -2.30 -7.85 5.19
C ASN A 165 -1.51 -9.05 5.77
N PRO A 166 -2.11 -9.89 6.62
CA PRO A 166 -1.42 -11.01 7.26
C PRO A 166 -0.72 -11.97 6.29
N LYS A 167 -1.32 -12.23 5.12
CA LYS A 167 -0.71 -13.10 4.09
C LYS A 167 0.60 -12.52 3.56
N PHE A 168 0.61 -11.23 3.23
CA PHE A 168 1.78 -10.53 2.71
C PHE A 168 2.87 -10.37 3.78
N ALA A 169 2.47 -10.03 5.00
CA ALA A 169 3.38 -9.94 6.14
C ALA A 169 4.05 -11.30 6.44
N TYR A 170 3.32 -12.41 6.27
CA TYR A 170 3.86 -13.74 6.43
C TYR A 170 4.90 -14.09 5.36
N VAL A 171 4.63 -13.77 4.09
CA VAL A 171 5.62 -13.95 3.00
C VAL A 171 6.87 -13.13 3.28
N HIS A 172 6.73 -11.84 3.64
CA HIS A 172 7.87 -11.00 4.01
C HIS A 172 8.67 -11.60 5.16
N LYS A 173 8.00 -12.08 6.22
CA LYS A 173 8.67 -12.76 7.32
C LYS A 173 9.50 -13.94 6.81
N CYS A 174 8.91 -14.84 6.02
CA CYS A 174 9.60 -16.02 5.51
C CYS A 174 10.75 -15.68 4.54
N ALA A 175 10.63 -14.58 3.79
CA ALA A 175 11.69 -14.10 2.91
C ALA A 175 12.89 -13.52 3.68
N THR A 176 12.66 -13.01 4.91
CA THR A 176 13.69 -12.29 5.69
C THR A 176 14.24 -13.08 6.87
N ASP A 177 13.55 -14.11 7.37
CA ASP A 177 13.99 -14.90 8.52
C ASP A 177 14.75 -16.20 8.15
N GLY A 178 15.01 -16.41 6.86
CA GLY A 178 15.73 -17.56 6.34
C GLY A 178 14.86 -18.78 6.01
N THR A 179 13.54 -18.75 6.26
CA THR A 179 12.62 -19.86 5.97
C THR A 179 12.64 -20.25 4.49
N LEU A 180 12.73 -19.27 3.57
CA LEU A 180 12.82 -19.52 2.14
C LEU A 180 14.27 -19.62 1.62
N GLY A 181 15.26 -19.47 2.49
CA GLY A 181 16.66 -19.34 2.08
C GLY A 181 16.90 -18.01 1.35
N ARG A 182 17.78 -18.02 0.36
CA ARG A 182 18.08 -16.84 -0.44
C ARG A 182 16.99 -16.67 -1.53
N PRO A 183 16.42 -15.46 -1.71
CA PRO A 183 15.51 -15.18 -2.81
C PRO A 183 16.11 -15.51 -4.18
N VAL A 184 15.31 -16.11 -5.05
CA VAL A 184 15.68 -16.51 -6.44
C VAL A 184 14.85 -15.74 -7.45
N SER A 185 13.52 -15.73 -7.29
CA SER A 185 12.62 -15.05 -8.22
C SER A 185 11.28 -14.74 -7.57
N ALA A 186 10.54 -13.79 -8.16
CA ALA A 186 9.13 -13.60 -7.87
C ALA A 186 8.34 -13.30 -9.15
N LEU A 187 7.07 -13.71 -9.16
CA LEU A 187 6.12 -13.43 -10.23
C LEU A 187 4.83 -12.90 -9.61
N VAL A 188 4.30 -11.82 -10.17
CA VAL A 188 3.01 -11.25 -9.77
C VAL A 188 2.14 -11.06 -11.00
N SER A 189 0.88 -11.49 -10.90
CA SER A 189 -0.20 -11.15 -11.82
C SER A 189 -1.33 -10.49 -11.03
N ARG A 190 -1.63 -9.22 -11.33
CA ARG A 190 -2.70 -8.46 -10.69
C ARG A 190 -3.57 -7.77 -11.73
N HIS A 191 -4.81 -8.22 -11.83
CA HIS A 191 -5.80 -7.59 -12.71
C HIS A 191 -7.05 -7.20 -11.93
N ILE A 192 -7.62 -6.04 -12.27
CA ILE A 192 -8.88 -5.56 -11.72
C ILE A 192 -9.90 -5.31 -12.84
N GLY A 193 -11.15 -5.03 -12.46
CA GLY A 193 -12.24 -4.84 -13.40
C GLY A 193 -12.14 -3.52 -14.19
N ARG A 194 -12.52 -3.56 -15.48
CA ARG A 194 -12.57 -2.39 -16.38
C ARG A 194 -13.38 -1.22 -15.84
N GLY A 195 -14.42 -1.50 -15.03
CA GLY A 195 -15.24 -0.47 -14.40
C GLY A 195 -14.44 0.42 -13.44
N LEU A 196 -13.52 -0.16 -12.66
CA LEU A 196 -12.62 0.59 -11.79
C LEU A 196 -11.54 1.29 -12.63
N GLY A 197 -10.98 0.63 -13.64
CA GLY A 197 -10.04 1.22 -14.59
C GLY A 197 -10.61 2.48 -15.25
N LYS A 198 -11.88 2.46 -15.68
CA LYS A 198 -12.58 3.63 -16.21
C LYS A 198 -12.65 4.80 -15.20
N LYS A 199 -12.93 4.52 -13.93
CA LYS A 199 -12.96 5.56 -12.88
C LYS A 199 -11.59 6.18 -12.65
N ILE A 200 -10.54 5.36 -12.64
CA ILE A 200 -9.15 5.79 -12.44
C ILE A 200 -8.69 6.65 -13.61
N THR A 201 -8.80 6.15 -14.83
CA THR A 201 -8.35 6.84 -16.05
C THR A 201 -9.15 8.09 -16.37
N GLY A 202 -10.36 8.23 -15.82
CA GLY A 202 -11.18 9.46 -15.92
C GLY A 202 -10.68 10.62 -15.05
N ARG A 203 -9.82 10.34 -14.03
CA ARG A 203 -9.30 11.36 -13.10
C ARG A 203 -7.78 11.52 -13.15
N SER A 204 -7.06 10.49 -13.59
CA SER A 204 -5.60 10.44 -13.61
C SER A 204 -5.10 9.83 -14.91
N LYS A 205 -3.94 10.31 -15.38
CA LYS A 205 -3.24 9.73 -16.53
C LYS A 205 -2.13 8.76 -16.13
N LEU A 206 -2.09 8.38 -14.87
CA LEU A 206 -1.11 7.43 -14.35
C LEU A 206 -1.32 6.04 -14.98
N SER A 207 -0.21 5.35 -15.23
CA SER A 207 -0.16 4.03 -15.86
C SER A 207 -0.68 2.91 -14.94
N PRO A 208 -0.92 1.71 -15.47
CA PRO A 208 -1.12 0.51 -14.65
C PRO A 208 0.04 0.25 -13.68
N ALA A 209 1.29 0.59 -14.05
CA ALA A 209 2.44 0.49 -13.15
C ALA A 209 2.28 1.38 -11.92
N ALA A 210 1.95 2.65 -12.10
CA ALA A 210 1.82 3.62 -11.02
C ALA A 210 0.56 3.41 -10.16
N MET A 211 -0.54 2.91 -10.74
CA MET A 211 -1.82 2.80 -10.03
C MET A 211 -2.06 1.44 -9.40
N GLU A 212 -1.67 0.35 -10.08
CA GLU A 212 -1.97 -1.02 -9.64
C GLU A 212 -0.70 -1.78 -9.25
N ALA A 213 0.31 -1.88 -10.14
CA ALA A 213 1.54 -2.60 -9.87
C ALA A 213 2.34 -1.98 -8.72
N THR A 214 2.13 -0.71 -8.40
CA THR A 214 2.79 -0.02 -7.29
C THR A 214 2.67 -0.76 -5.96
N HIS A 215 1.52 -1.41 -5.71
CA HIS A 215 1.31 -2.23 -4.50
C HIS A 215 2.18 -3.48 -4.47
N ASP A 216 2.36 -4.12 -5.62
CA ASP A 216 3.15 -5.33 -5.74
C ASP A 216 4.65 -5.01 -5.84
N LEU A 217 5.01 -3.90 -6.48
CA LEU A 217 6.36 -3.36 -6.45
C LEU A 217 6.81 -3.08 -5.01
N ASP A 218 5.97 -2.40 -4.22
CA ASP A 218 6.24 -2.16 -2.81
C ASP A 218 6.45 -3.47 -2.05
N PHE A 219 5.56 -4.43 -2.25
CA PHE A 219 5.62 -5.71 -1.55
C PHE A 219 6.87 -6.51 -1.89
N ILE A 220 7.18 -6.70 -3.18
CA ILE A 220 8.36 -7.48 -3.59
C ILE A 220 9.65 -6.78 -3.20
N LEU A 221 9.76 -5.46 -3.38
CA LEU A 221 10.94 -4.71 -2.96
C LEU A 221 11.14 -4.78 -1.44
N TRP A 222 10.06 -4.74 -0.65
CA TRP A 222 10.11 -4.92 0.80
C TRP A 222 10.63 -6.31 1.20
N CYS A 223 10.22 -7.38 0.48
CA CYS A 223 10.73 -8.74 0.70
C CYS A 223 12.19 -8.90 0.30
N LEU A 224 12.70 -8.07 -0.62
CA LEU A 224 14.07 -8.16 -1.14
C LEU A 224 15.05 -7.19 -0.47
N LEU A 225 14.61 -6.38 0.49
CA LEU A 225 15.52 -5.48 1.22
C LEU A 225 16.70 -6.28 1.83
N PRO A 226 17.92 -5.74 1.85
CA PRO A 226 18.33 -4.38 1.44
C PRO A 226 18.70 -4.24 -0.04
N ALA A 227 18.47 -5.25 -0.89
CA ALA A 227 18.79 -5.19 -2.33
C ALA A 227 18.05 -4.03 -3.02
N LYS A 228 18.66 -3.48 -4.05
CA LYS A 228 18.16 -2.33 -4.81
C LYS A 228 17.86 -2.69 -6.26
N PRO A 229 16.79 -2.15 -6.86
CA PRO A 229 16.55 -2.30 -8.29
C PRO A 229 17.60 -1.52 -9.09
N ILE A 230 18.16 -2.15 -10.14
CA ILE A 230 19.19 -1.57 -10.99
C ILE A 230 18.79 -1.45 -12.45
N ARG A 231 17.75 -2.18 -12.88
CA ARG A 231 17.28 -2.16 -14.27
C ARG A 231 15.81 -2.56 -14.35
N VAL A 232 15.05 -1.86 -15.20
CA VAL A 232 13.64 -2.13 -15.48
C VAL A 232 13.43 -2.27 -16.97
N TYR A 233 12.68 -3.30 -17.40
CA TYR A 233 12.14 -3.43 -18.74
C TYR A 233 10.62 -3.59 -18.65
N SER A 234 9.89 -2.89 -19.53
CA SER A 234 8.43 -2.90 -19.47
C SER A 234 7.82 -2.85 -20.87
N GLN A 235 6.64 -3.48 -20.99
CA GLN A 235 5.78 -3.39 -22.16
C GLN A 235 4.33 -3.20 -21.74
N VAL A 236 3.55 -2.52 -22.58
CA VAL A 236 2.13 -2.24 -22.39
C VAL A 236 1.29 -2.84 -23.52
N ASN A 237 0.08 -3.26 -23.20
CA ASN A 237 -0.92 -3.72 -24.16
C ASN A 237 -2.15 -2.83 -24.11
N TYR A 238 -2.82 -2.69 -25.25
CA TYR A 238 -3.98 -1.83 -25.45
C TYR A 238 -5.13 -2.61 -26.08
N GLY A 239 -6.36 -2.13 -25.91
CA GLY A 239 -7.54 -2.62 -26.63
C GLY A 239 -8.79 -2.73 -25.76
N ALA A 240 -8.71 -3.40 -24.61
CA ALA A 240 -9.86 -3.65 -23.75
C ALA A 240 -10.43 -2.37 -23.13
N MET A 241 -9.58 -1.45 -22.67
CA MET A 241 -10.01 -0.15 -22.10
C MET A 241 -10.55 0.77 -23.17
N LYS A 242 -9.92 0.81 -24.35
CA LYS A 242 -10.42 1.58 -25.50
C LYS A 242 -11.80 1.12 -25.92
N ALA A 243 -12.02 -0.20 -26.01
CA ALA A 243 -13.34 -0.77 -26.33
C ALA A 243 -14.39 -0.50 -25.23
N ALA A 244 -13.98 -0.53 -23.94
CA ALA A 244 -14.90 -0.38 -22.81
C ALA A 244 -15.27 1.07 -22.47
N SER A 245 -14.39 2.03 -22.74
CA SER A 245 -14.53 3.43 -22.28
C SER A 245 -14.17 4.49 -23.32
N GLY A 246 -13.65 4.10 -24.48
CA GLY A 246 -13.10 5.02 -25.48
C GLY A 246 -11.73 5.60 -25.10
N ALA A 247 -11.22 5.34 -23.88
CA ALA A 247 -9.94 5.85 -23.42
C ALA A 247 -8.78 5.09 -24.06
N ASP A 248 -7.84 5.82 -24.64
CA ASP A 248 -6.61 5.27 -25.24
C ASP A 248 -5.51 5.19 -24.14
N VAL A 249 -5.69 4.23 -23.25
CA VAL A 249 -4.81 3.97 -22.12
C VAL A 249 -4.40 2.50 -22.12
N PRO A 250 -3.25 2.13 -21.55
CA PRO A 250 -2.85 0.73 -21.44
C PRO A 250 -3.87 -0.09 -20.66
N ASP A 251 -4.16 -1.29 -21.13
CA ASP A 251 -4.98 -2.29 -20.44
C ASP A 251 -4.20 -3.00 -19.36
N THR A 252 -2.96 -3.37 -19.73
CA THR A 252 -2.01 -4.12 -18.91
C THR A 252 -0.60 -3.63 -19.14
N GLN A 253 0.23 -3.77 -18.12
CA GLN A 253 1.65 -3.47 -18.18
C GLN A 253 2.45 -4.63 -17.57
N TYR A 254 3.42 -5.13 -18.34
CA TYR A 254 4.39 -6.12 -17.92
C TYR A 254 5.67 -5.41 -17.52
N ILE A 255 6.20 -5.73 -16.33
CA ILE A 255 7.35 -5.06 -15.75
C ILE A 255 8.32 -6.12 -15.26
N THR A 256 9.53 -6.13 -15.82
CA THR A 256 10.64 -6.97 -15.34
C THR A 256 11.62 -6.07 -14.61
N VAL A 257 11.96 -6.41 -13.38
CA VAL A 257 12.93 -5.67 -12.54
C VAL A 257 14.10 -6.58 -12.22
N THR A 258 15.32 -6.08 -12.41
CA THR A 258 16.56 -6.74 -11.98
C THR A 258 17.13 -5.99 -10.78
N MET A 259 17.46 -6.76 -9.73
CA MET A 259 18.06 -6.27 -8.49
C MET A 259 19.60 -6.37 -8.53
N ASP A 260 20.29 -5.57 -7.75
CA ASP A 260 21.76 -5.62 -7.56
C ASP A 260 22.24 -6.96 -6.95
N SER A 261 21.38 -7.66 -6.25
CA SER A 261 21.60 -9.03 -5.74
C SER A 261 21.61 -10.10 -6.84
N GLY A 262 21.27 -9.77 -8.08
CA GLY A 262 21.10 -10.70 -9.20
C GLY A 262 19.70 -11.32 -9.29
N VAL A 263 18.82 -11.11 -8.32
CA VAL A 263 17.43 -11.54 -8.39
C VAL A 263 16.68 -10.73 -9.45
N SER A 264 15.82 -11.39 -10.22
CA SER A 264 14.86 -10.72 -11.09
C SER A 264 13.44 -11.14 -10.77
N PHE A 265 12.50 -10.22 -10.93
CA PHE A 265 11.08 -10.49 -10.76
C PHE A 265 10.24 -9.84 -11.85
N VAL A 266 9.03 -10.36 -12.03
CA VAL A 266 8.08 -9.88 -13.05
C VAL A 266 6.76 -9.53 -12.41
N ILE A 267 6.18 -8.40 -12.80
CA ILE A 267 4.81 -8.00 -12.43
C ILE A 267 4.03 -7.76 -13.72
N CYS A 268 2.83 -8.35 -13.82
CA CYS A 268 1.82 -8.01 -14.80
C CYS A 268 0.61 -7.41 -14.08
N ALA A 269 0.28 -6.16 -14.36
CA ALA A 269 -0.84 -5.49 -13.71
C ALA A 269 -1.69 -4.73 -14.72
N GLY A 270 -3.00 -4.55 -14.40
CA GLY A 270 -3.87 -3.75 -15.24
C GLY A 270 -5.37 -3.87 -14.96
N TRP A 271 -6.16 -3.36 -15.90
CA TRP A 271 -7.61 -3.17 -15.79
C TRP A 271 -8.39 -3.98 -16.82
N SER A 272 -7.94 -5.19 -17.13
CA SER A 272 -8.47 -5.96 -18.27
C SER A 272 -9.62 -6.91 -17.93
N LEU A 273 -9.95 -7.13 -16.66
CA LEU A 273 -11.02 -8.05 -16.28
C LEU A 273 -12.40 -7.58 -16.79
N PRO A 274 -13.19 -8.48 -17.39
CA PRO A 274 -14.52 -8.15 -17.87
C PRO A 274 -15.47 -7.81 -16.70
N PRO A 275 -16.58 -7.07 -16.95
CA PRO A 275 -17.55 -6.71 -15.91
C PRO A 275 -18.19 -7.92 -15.22
N ALA A 276 -18.29 -9.05 -15.90
CA ALA A 276 -18.86 -10.30 -15.36
C ALA A 276 -17.84 -11.16 -14.62
N TYR A 277 -16.59 -10.70 -14.43
CA TYR A 277 -15.63 -11.43 -13.62
C TYR A 277 -16.15 -11.56 -12.17
N PRO A 278 -16.17 -12.76 -11.59
CA PRO A 278 -16.92 -13.02 -10.36
C PRO A 278 -16.26 -12.44 -9.10
N ASN A 279 -15.07 -11.86 -9.22
CA ASN A 279 -14.32 -11.31 -8.11
C ASN A 279 -13.90 -9.85 -8.39
N PHE A 280 -13.53 -9.10 -7.35
CA PHE A 280 -13.03 -7.73 -7.49
C PHE A 280 -11.72 -7.66 -8.27
N SER A 281 -10.82 -8.59 -8.00
CA SER A 281 -9.50 -8.69 -8.64
C SER A 281 -9.10 -10.14 -8.84
N MET A 282 -8.19 -10.36 -9.77
CA MET A 282 -7.44 -11.60 -9.94
C MET A 282 -6.00 -11.32 -9.55
N THR A 283 -5.53 -11.91 -8.44
CA THR A 283 -4.17 -11.72 -7.97
C THR A 283 -3.51 -13.06 -7.71
N TRP A 284 -2.35 -13.27 -8.34
CA TRP A 284 -1.48 -14.42 -8.14
C TRP A 284 -0.07 -13.91 -7.86
N ILE A 285 0.55 -14.41 -6.80
CA ILE A 285 1.93 -14.05 -6.42
C ILE A 285 2.69 -15.33 -6.11
N GLU A 286 3.84 -15.50 -6.78
CA GLU A 286 4.83 -16.52 -6.44
C GLU A 286 6.07 -15.83 -5.86
N PHE A 287 6.65 -16.41 -4.82
CA PHE A 287 7.94 -16.00 -4.29
C PHE A 287 8.78 -17.25 -4.02
N ILE A 288 9.91 -17.37 -4.71
CA ILE A 288 10.77 -18.56 -4.69
C ILE A 288 12.13 -18.21 -4.09
N GLY A 289 12.56 -19.01 -3.14
CA GLY A 289 13.89 -19.00 -2.57
C GLY A 289 14.60 -20.35 -2.75
N THR A 290 15.85 -20.44 -2.29
CA THR A 290 16.66 -21.68 -2.42
C THR A 290 16.15 -22.83 -1.57
N GLU A 291 15.41 -22.56 -0.51
CA GLU A 291 14.95 -23.55 0.48
C GLU A 291 13.43 -23.74 0.46
N GLY A 292 12.70 -22.91 -0.30
CA GLY A 292 11.25 -23.01 -0.35
C GLY A 292 10.59 -22.03 -1.29
N ALA A 293 9.27 -22.16 -1.44
CA ALA A 293 8.43 -21.27 -2.22
C ALA A 293 7.13 -20.93 -1.48
N LEU A 294 6.60 -19.75 -1.72
CA LEU A 294 5.28 -19.33 -1.25
C LEU A 294 4.44 -18.85 -2.42
N ILE A 295 3.14 -19.16 -2.36
CA ILE A 295 2.15 -18.71 -3.32
C ILE A 295 1.02 -18.01 -2.57
N ILE A 296 0.63 -16.82 -3.05
CA ILE A 296 -0.63 -16.18 -2.69
C ILE A 296 -1.56 -16.30 -3.90
N ASP A 297 -2.65 -17.03 -3.73
CA ASP A 297 -3.70 -17.16 -4.73
C ASP A 297 -4.97 -16.43 -4.27
N ASP A 298 -5.14 -15.22 -4.78
CA ASP A 298 -6.35 -14.41 -4.60
C ASP A 298 -7.15 -14.30 -5.91
N THR A 299 -7.03 -15.27 -6.81
CA THR A 299 -7.81 -15.33 -8.04
C THR A 299 -9.27 -15.70 -7.78
N HIS A 300 -9.54 -16.35 -6.66
CA HIS A 300 -10.87 -16.60 -6.10
C HIS A 300 -10.84 -16.36 -4.58
N ARG A 301 -12.01 -16.19 -4.01
CA ARG A 301 -12.16 -15.87 -2.58
C ARG A 301 -12.82 -17.05 -1.85
N ASP A 302 -12.64 -17.11 -0.54
CA ASP A 302 -13.06 -18.27 0.29
C ASP A 302 -14.57 -18.54 0.25
N THR A 303 -15.40 -17.49 0.09
CA THR A 303 -16.86 -17.63 0.02
C THR A 303 -17.34 -17.56 -1.41
N LEU A 304 -18.02 -18.61 -1.86
CA LEU A 304 -18.69 -18.65 -3.15
C LEU A 304 -20.20 -18.54 -2.93
N LEU A 305 -20.83 -17.56 -3.57
CA LEU A 305 -22.28 -17.39 -3.59
C LEU A 305 -22.81 -17.69 -4.98
N THR A 306 -23.81 -18.56 -5.07
CA THR A 306 -24.55 -18.80 -6.31
C THR A 306 -26.02 -18.41 -6.12
N THR A 307 -26.53 -17.56 -6.98
CA THR A 307 -27.94 -17.16 -6.99
C THR A 307 -28.51 -17.26 -8.39
N MET A 308 -29.85 -17.35 -8.47
CA MET A 308 -30.56 -17.35 -9.75
C MET A 308 -30.34 -16.08 -10.57
N GLN A 309 -30.07 -14.96 -9.91
CA GLN A 309 -29.92 -13.64 -10.56
C GLN A 309 -28.47 -13.32 -10.92
N LYS A 310 -27.50 -13.68 -10.06
CA LYS A 310 -26.09 -13.24 -10.19
C LYS A 310 -25.17 -14.35 -10.70
N GLY A 311 -25.67 -15.59 -10.80
CA GLY A 311 -24.79 -16.72 -11.09
C GLY A 311 -23.78 -16.94 -9.96
N ILE A 312 -22.53 -17.21 -10.31
CA ILE A 312 -21.43 -17.42 -9.37
C ILE A 312 -20.74 -16.09 -9.07
N VAL A 313 -20.64 -15.75 -7.78
CA VAL A 313 -19.90 -14.57 -7.31
C VAL A 313 -19.11 -14.92 -6.04
N HIS A 314 -18.03 -14.23 -5.78
CA HIS A 314 -17.26 -14.28 -4.54
C HIS A 314 -17.53 -12.99 -3.75
N PRO A 315 -18.55 -12.98 -2.85
CA PRO A 315 -19.02 -11.74 -2.22
C PRO A 315 -18.09 -11.21 -1.12
N MET A 316 -17.35 -12.10 -0.49
CA MET A 316 -16.42 -11.77 0.59
C MET A 316 -15.01 -11.66 0.03
N SER A 317 -14.27 -10.71 0.53
CA SER A 317 -12.88 -10.49 0.17
C SER A 317 -12.11 -9.92 1.36
N THR A 318 -10.82 -10.10 1.43
CA THR A 318 -9.95 -9.42 2.39
C THR A 318 -9.54 -8.02 1.89
N MET A 319 -10.37 -7.43 1.04
CA MET A 319 -10.16 -6.11 0.46
C MET A 319 -10.34 -5.00 1.51
N PRO A 320 -9.77 -3.82 1.26
CA PRO A 320 -9.68 -2.75 2.26
C PRO A 320 -10.99 -2.23 2.85
N GLY A 321 -12.09 -2.38 2.18
CA GLY A 321 -13.35 -1.76 2.59
C GLY A 321 -14.34 -2.68 3.32
N GLU A 322 -13.95 -3.88 3.72
CA GLU A 322 -14.85 -4.84 4.35
C GLU A 322 -14.99 -4.62 5.85
N GLN A 323 -16.21 -4.83 6.34
CA GLN A 323 -16.57 -4.64 7.73
C GLN A 323 -17.07 -5.94 8.35
N VAL A 324 -16.72 -6.13 9.62
CA VAL A 324 -17.37 -7.08 10.51
C VAL A 324 -18.15 -6.25 11.52
N ASN A 325 -19.49 -6.27 11.41
CA ASN A 325 -20.38 -5.38 12.14
C ASN A 325 -20.06 -3.90 11.82
N HIS A 326 -19.50 -3.13 12.74
CA HIS A 326 -19.13 -1.72 12.57
C HIS A 326 -17.60 -1.49 12.48
N THR A 327 -16.83 -2.55 12.39
CA THR A 327 -15.35 -2.48 12.39
C THR A 327 -14.79 -2.91 11.04
N TYR A 328 -13.95 -2.12 10.46
CA TYR A 328 -13.22 -2.51 9.26
C TYR A 328 -12.21 -3.62 9.58
N ALA A 329 -12.27 -4.70 8.81
CA ALA A 329 -11.41 -5.89 8.98
C ALA A 329 -10.23 -5.95 7.99
N GLY A 330 -10.21 -5.06 6.99
CA GLY A 330 -9.20 -5.04 5.95
C GLY A 330 -7.89 -4.35 6.34
N PRO A 331 -6.85 -4.48 5.51
CA PRO A 331 -5.50 -3.97 5.79
C PRO A 331 -5.43 -2.44 5.97
N MET A 332 -6.34 -1.66 5.39
CA MET A 332 -6.36 -0.20 5.56
C MET A 332 -6.72 0.23 6.99
N ALA A 333 -7.56 -0.52 7.68
CA ALA A 333 -7.83 -0.24 9.10
C ALA A 333 -6.57 -0.49 9.95
N SER A 334 -5.90 -1.64 9.73
CA SER A 334 -4.66 -1.97 10.43
C SER A 334 -3.54 -0.97 10.17
N GLU A 335 -3.43 -0.47 8.93
CA GLU A 335 -2.50 0.58 8.54
C GLU A 335 -2.80 1.90 9.25
N THR A 336 -4.08 2.28 9.34
CA THR A 336 -4.54 3.48 10.04
C THR A 336 -4.23 3.40 11.55
N VAL A 337 -4.55 2.27 12.18
CA VAL A 337 -4.21 2.00 13.59
C VAL A 337 -2.70 2.10 13.81
N HIS A 338 -1.91 1.47 12.93
CA HIS A 338 -0.44 1.53 13.02
C HIS A 338 0.09 2.97 13.00
N PHE A 339 -0.43 3.83 12.12
CA PHE A 339 0.01 5.22 12.05
C PHE A 339 -0.38 6.00 13.33
N ILE A 340 -1.61 5.84 13.82
CA ILE A 340 -2.05 6.45 15.08
C ILE A 340 -1.14 6.03 16.23
N GLU A 341 -0.85 4.73 16.35
CA GLU A 341 0.04 4.20 17.40
C GLU A 341 1.49 4.66 17.21
N ALA A 342 1.98 4.74 15.97
CA ALA A 342 3.33 5.23 15.68
C ALA A 342 3.50 6.67 16.17
N VAL A 343 2.48 7.53 15.98
CA VAL A 343 2.51 8.92 16.48
C VAL A 343 2.33 8.98 17.99
N ALA A 344 1.28 8.35 18.51
CA ALA A 344 0.91 8.46 19.93
C ALA A 344 1.93 7.81 20.89
N CYS A 345 2.63 6.77 20.44
CA CYS A 345 3.60 6.00 21.24
C CYS A 345 5.05 6.21 20.80
N ASP A 346 5.30 7.14 19.92
CA ASP A 346 6.62 7.44 19.32
C ASP A 346 7.34 6.18 18.74
N ARG A 347 6.60 5.36 18.00
CA ARG A 347 7.12 4.18 17.32
C ARG A 347 7.53 4.49 15.89
N PRO A 348 8.46 3.73 15.27
CA PRO A 348 8.76 3.87 13.86
C PRO A 348 7.55 3.46 12.99
N VAL A 349 7.43 4.10 11.83
CA VAL A 349 6.46 3.69 10.80
C VAL A 349 6.97 2.49 10.03
N LEU A 350 6.07 1.59 9.61
CA LEU A 350 6.42 0.38 8.86
C LEU A 350 6.79 0.70 7.40
N VAL A 351 6.06 1.59 6.76
CA VAL A 351 6.33 2.02 5.38
C VAL A 351 7.15 3.31 5.44
N LYS A 352 8.44 3.20 5.11
CA LYS A 352 9.31 4.38 5.06
C LYS A 352 9.09 5.16 3.77
N PRO A 353 9.08 6.49 3.80
CA PRO A 353 8.87 7.28 2.58
C PRO A 353 9.99 7.09 1.55
N GLU A 354 11.21 6.75 1.97
CA GLU A 354 12.32 6.41 1.08
C GLU A 354 12.06 5.11 0.28
N GLU A 355 11.41 4.13 0.90
CA GLU A 355 11.00 2.89 0.24
C GLU A 355 9.89 3.19 -0.79
N ALA A 356 8.93 4.02 -0.44
CA ALA A 356 7.87 4.48 -1.34
C ALA A 356 8.43 5.29 -2.53
N ARG A 357 9.44 6.13 -2.29
CA ARG A 357 10.17 6.85 -3.35
C ARG A 357 10.89 5.87 -4.29
N GLN A 358 11.47 4.80 -3.77
CA GLN A 358 12.10 3.76 -4.59
C GLN A 358 11.07 3.03 -5.47
N VAL A 359 9.89 2.69 -4.92
CA VAL A 359 8.77 2.13 -5.69
C VAL A 359 8.35 3.07 -6.82
N MET A 360 8.24 4.36 -6.51
CA MET A 360 7.93 5.40 -7.50
C MET A 360 8.96 5.44 -8.63
N GLU A 361 10.23 5.38 -8.31
CA GLU A 361 11.30 5.37 -9.30
C GLU A 361 11.21 4.15 -10.24
N VAL A 362 10.86 2.98 -9.71
CA VAL A 362 10.69 1.76 -10.51
C VAL A 362 9.51 1.87 -11.47
N TYR A 363 8.34 2.35 -11.02
CA TYR A 363 7.21 2.46 -11.95
C TYR A 363 7.40 3.58 -12.99
N ILE A 364 8.09 4.67 -12.65
CA ILE A 364 8.48 5.70 -13.64
C ILE A 364 9.45 5.09 -14.68
N ALA A 365 10.45 4.30 -14.23
CA ALA A 365 11.35 3.60 -15.14
C ALA A 365 10.60 2.59 -16.03
N ALA A 366 9.56 1.93 -15.51
CA ALA A 366 8.71 1.03 -16.29
C ALA A 366 7.94 1.79 -17.39
N ASP A 367 7.40 2.97 -17.08
CA ASP A 367 6.73 3.81 -18.08
C ASP A 367 7.70 4.27 -19.16
N LEU A 368 8.88 4.76 -18.77
CA LEU A 368 9.95 5.16 -19.71
C LEU A 368 10.42 3.98 -20.57
N SER A 369 10.55 2.79 -20.01
CA SER A 369 10.93 1.59 -20.74
C SER A 369 9.87 1.21 -21.78
N ALA A 370 8.59 1.27 -21.44
CA ALA A 370 7.50 1.01 -22.37
C ALA A 370 7.43 2.05 -23.50
N GLU A 371 7.64 3.33 -23.19
CA GLU A 371 7.69 4.43 -24.18
C GLU A 371 8.85 4.26 -25.17
N ARG A 372 10.05 3.82 -24.69
CA ARG A 372 11.27 3.70 -25.50
C ARG A 372 11.45 2.31 -26.13
N ASN A 373 10.69 1.33 -25.65
CA ASN A 373 10.87 -0.09 -26.00
C ASN A 373 12.30 -0.60 -25.74
N GLU A 374 12.94 -0.12 -24.65
CA GLU A 374 14.28 -0.51 -24.23
C GLU A 374 14.38 -0.59 -22.70
N PRO A 375 15.33 -1.36 -22.14
CA PRO A 375 15.58 -1.38 -20.71
C PRO A 375 16.06 -0.02 -20.18
N VAL A 376 15.61 0.36 -19.00
CA VAL A 376 16.00 1.58 -18.29
C VAL A 376 16.84 1.21 -17.07
N SER A 377 18.02 1.82 -16.94
CA SER A 377 18.88 1.67 -15.78
C SER A 377 18.45 2.57 -14.63
N LEU A 378 18.67 2.11 -13.40
CA LEU A 378 18.42 2.86 -12.16
C LEU A 378 19.76 3.17 -11.45
N PRO A 379 19.84 4.29 -10.69
CA PRO A 379 18.79 5.27 -10.43
C PRO A 379 18.48 6.15 -11.64
N LEU A 380 17.24 6.69 -11.67
CA LEU A 380 16.82 7.70 -12.63
C LEU A 380 17.41 9.06 -12.30
N PRO A 381 17.61 9.96 -13.29
CA PRO A 381 17.84 11.38 -13.05
C PRO A 381 16.71 11.99 -12.19
N GLU A 382 17.01 13.06 -11.45
CA GLU A 382 16.11 13.67 -10.46
C GLU A 382 14.74 14.11 -11.02
N SER A 383 14.60 14.32 -12.34
CA SER A 383 13.33 14.69 -12.97
C SER A 383 12.96 13.75 -14.11
N ARG A 384 11.68 13.42 -14.23
CA ARG A 384 11.11 12.64 -15.35
C ARG A 384 11.37 13.32 -16.69
N HIS A 385 11.32 14.66 -16.74
CA HIS A 385 11.59 15.43 -17.95
C HIS A 385 13.05 15.32 -18.40
N ALA A 386 13.99 15.30 -17.47
CA ALA A 386 15.41 15.08 -17.80
C ALA A 386 15.63 13.66 -18.35
N ALA A 387 14.93 12.67 -17.85
CA ALA A 387 15.02 11.29 -18.33
C ALA A 387 14.45 11.14 -19.76
N LEU A 388 13.37 11.82 -20.10
CA LEU A 388 12.81 11.85 -21.47
C LEU A 388 13.71 12.59 -22.45
N ALA A 389 14.31 13.69 -22.03
CA ALA A 389 15.26 14.46 -22.86
C ALA A 389 16.54 13.70 -23.16
N ALA A 390 17.06 12.91 -22.22
CA ALA A 390 18.28 12.10 -22.39
C ALA A 390 18.08 10.95 -23.42
N GLY A 391 16.85 10.44 -23.59
CA GLY A 391 16.54 9.38 -24.56
C GLY A 391 16.26 9.86 -25.98
N GLY A 392 15.96 11.14 -26.17
CA GLY A 392 15.63 11.72 -27.49
C GLY A 392 16.82 12.10 -28.37
N ALA A 393 18.05 11.83 -27.95
CA ALA A 393 19.28 12.18 -28.68
C ALA A 393 19.94 10.97 -29.39
N ARG A 394 19.15 10.08 -29.99
CA ARG A 394 19.64 9.01 -30.88
C ARG A 394 18.93 9.03 -32.21
#